data_2e44820541346fb3a2e02c1307f2a170
#
_entry.id   2e44820541346fb3a2e02c1307f2a170
#
_cell.length_a   1.000
_cell.length_b   1.000
_cell.length_c   1.000
_cell.angle_alpha   90.00
_cell.angle_beta   90.00
_cell.angle_gamma   90.00
#
_symmetry.space_group_name_H-M   'P 1'
#
loop_
_entity.id
_entity.type
_entity.pdbx_description
1 polymer ?
#
loop_
_entity_poly.entity_id
_entity_poly.type
_entity_poly.pdbx_seq_one_letter_code
_entity_poly.pdbx_strand_id
1 'polypeptide(L)'
;MSVPWADHNPLPKAHSMASFTISPLTDHTGVQVIGIDFTQPIDSKTGAILRRAFVDIHVLVMLDQHFKPAEFKAAVELFGELQPHDKKEHHIPGYPGIDYVSNDEIADGRRIIPGETYHTDHSNHPRPPKATTLFAVNLPSSGGDTQYVNMHDAFDDLPANTKQRINGLKAVHVYLSKYSPRPLGRISEESRRNLPPPGIHPLVRTHPENGRKALFLNPVRMQSIVGMQDKEALALINDLMRHATQKKYEYRHKWRHGDWVLWDNRSVMHQANPDYDMNERRYLYRLMLKGETPV
;
A
#
# COMPACT_ATOMS: atom_id res chain seq x y z
N MET A 1 -10.22 -26.84 -11.53
CA MET A 1 -9.92 -26.10 -12.76
C MET A 1 -8.94 -25.03 -12.36
N SER A 2 -7.68 -25.11 -12.83
CA SER A 2 -6.63 -24.13 -12.60
C SER A 2 -7.04 -22.81 -13.28
N VAL A 3 -6.99 -21.71 -12.54
CA VAL A 3 -7.16 -20.37 -13.09
C VAL A 3 -5.89 -20.07 -13.92
N PRO A 4 -5.98 -19.53 -15.14
CA PRO A 4 -4.89 -19.51 -16.13
C PRO A 4 -3.79 -18.44 -15.90
N TRP A 5 -3.42 -18.09 -14.68
CA TRP A 5 -2.41 -17.06 -14.37
C TRP A 5 -1.05 -17.59 -13.90
N ALA A 6 -0.80 -18.90 -14.00
CA ALA A 6 0.36 -19.54 -13.35
C ALA A 6 1.70 -19.39 -14.08
N ASP A 7 1.72 -18.86 -15.29
CA ASP A 7 2.95 -18.65 -16.07
C ASP A 7 3.18 -17.15 -16.27
N HIS A 8 4.36 -16.66 -15.99
CA HIS A 8 4.87 -15.27 -16.04
C HIS A 8 4.40 -14.47 -17.29
N ASN A 9 3.12 -14.21 -17.39
CA ASN A 9 2.51 -13.63 -18.58
C ASN A 9 1.71 -12.36 -18.26
N PRO A 10 1.54 -11.45 -19.23
CA PRO A 10 0.89 -10.15 -19.06
C PRO A 10 -0.47 -10.30 -18.38
N LEU A 11 -0.87 -9.21 -17.70
CA LEU A 11 -2.14 -9.10 -16.99
C LEU A 11 -3.29 -9.77 -17.77
N PRO A 12 -4.17 -10.50 -17.11
CA PRO A 12 -5.21 -11.26 -17.76
C PRO A 12 -6.10 -10.35 -18.61
N LYS A 13 -6.46 -10.82 -19.80
CA LYS A 13 -7.56 -10.22 -20.55
C LYS A 13 -8.81 -10.28 -19.66
N ALA A 14 -9.69 -9.27 -19.78
CA ALA A 14 -10.92 -9.19 -18.99
C ALA A 14 -11.65 -10.53 -18.90
N HIS A 15 -11.91 -11.01 -17.69
CA HIS A 15 -12.71 -12.21 -17.44
C HIS A 15 -14.09 -11.79 -16.94
N SER A 16 -15.12 -12.18 -17.70
CA SER A 16 -16.51 -12.09 -17.25
C SER A 16 -16.91 -13.43 -16.65
N MET A 17 -17.35 -13.43 -15.42
CA MET A 17 -18.10 -14.54 -14.83
C MET A 17 -19.59 -14.16 -14.81
N ALA A 18 -20.50 -15.11 -14.62
CA ALA A 18 -21.94 -14.87 -14.74
C ALA A 18 -22.49 -13.72 -13.85
N SER A 19 -21.72 -13.24 -12.89
CA SER A 19 -22.15 -12.18 -11.94
C SER A 19 -21.18 -11.00 -11.81
N PHE A 20 -19.92 -11.06 -12.25
CA PHE A 20 -18.94 -9.96 -12.09
C PHE A 20 -17.81 -10.02 -13.11
N THR A 21 -17.09 -8.91 -13.24
CA THR A 21 -15.95 -8.79 -14.17
C THR A 21 -14.72 -8.32 -13.42
N ILE A 22 -13.56 -8.93 -13.73
CA ILE A 22 -12.23 -8.43 -13.34
C ILE A 22 -11.53 -8.03 -14.63
N SER A 23 -11.09 -6.78 -14.71
CA SER A 23 -10.36 -6.25 -15.87
C SER A 23 -9.13 -5.45 -15.47
N PRO A 24 -8.02 -5.54 -16.25
CA PRO A 24 -6.79 -4.81 -15.93
C PRO A 24 -7.00 -3.30 -16.02
N LEU A 25 -6.29 -2.56 -15.16
CA LEU A 25 -6.25 -1.10 -15.16
C LEU A 25 -5.02 -0.56 -15.91
N THR A 26 -3.92 -1.30 -15.85
CA THR A 26 -2.69 -1.05 -16.62
C THR A 26 -2.07 -2.39 -17.03
N ASP A 27 -0.97 -2.36 -17.78
CA ASP A 27 -0.24 -3.57 -18.18
C ASP A 27 0.54 -4.22 -17.02
N HIS A 28 0.75 -3.50 -15.92
CA HIS A 28 1.63 -3.92 -14.82
C HIS A 28 0.96 -3.95 -13.45
N THR A 29 -0.07 -3.14 -13.22
CA THR A 29 -0.55 -2.89 -11.86
C THR A 29 -2.04 -2.63 -11.85
N GLY A 30 -2.75 -3.39 -11.01
CA GLY A 30 -4.13 -3.15 -10.67
C GLY A 30 -5.16 -3.75 -11.62
N VAL A 31 -6.24 -4.20 -11.01
CA VAL A 31 -7.47 -4.59 -11.70
C VAL A 31 -8.67 -3.91 -11.07
N GLN A 32 -9.68 -3.64 -11.87
CA GLN A 32 -11.01 -3.25 -11.39
C GLN A 32 -11.92 -4.47 -11.29
N VAL A 33 -12.74 -4.49 -10.26
CA VAL A 33 -13.78 -5.48 -10.01
C VAL A 33 -15.14 -4.77 -10.11
N ILE A 34 -16.00 -5.24 -10.99
CA ILE A 34 -17.32 -4.63 -11.26
C ILE A 34 -18.40 -5.68 -11.12
N GLY A 35 -19.54 -5.30 -10.53
CA GLY A 35 -20.73 -6.16 -10.45
C GLY A 35 -20.81 -7.00 -9.17
N ILE A 36 -19.96 -6.70 -8.15
CA ILE A 36 -20.09 -7.29 -6.82
C ILE A 36 -20.55 -6.22 -5.84
N ASP A 37 -21.62 -6.49 -5.13
CA ASP A 37 -22.04 -5.76 -3.95
C ASP A 37 -21.43 -6.41 -2.70
N PHE A 38 -20.38 -5.80 -2.16
CA PHE A 38 -19.67 -6.32 -0.99
C PHE A 38 -20.40 -6.03 0.34
N THR A 39 -21.56 -5.40 0.33
CA THR A 39 -22.44 -5.35 1.50
C THR A 39 -23.15 -6.68 1.73
N GLN A 40 -23.17 -7.56 0.72
CA GLN A 40 -23.75 -8.89 0.76
C GLN A 40 -22.69 -9.96 1.04
N PRO A 41 -23.07 -11.10 1.61
CA PRO A 41 -22.15 -12.23 1.80
C PRO A 41 -21.56 -12.70 0.48
N ILE A 42 -20.24 -12.84 0.45
CA ILE A 42 -19.50 -13.34 -0.72
C ILE A 42 -19.30 -14.85 -0.58
N ASP A 43 -19.71 -15.61 -1.59
CA ASP A 43 -19.49 -17.05 -1.61
C ASP A 43 -18.01 -17.43 -1.64
N SER A 44 -17.69 -18.64 -1.20
CA SER A 44 -16.31 -19.11 -1.05
C SER A 44 -15.50 -19.13 -2.36
N LYS A 45 -16.17 -19.43 -3.50
CA LYS A 45 -15.54 -19.48 -4.83
C LYS A 45 -15.18 -18.07 -5.29
N THR A 46 -16.12 -17.14 -5.21
CA THR A 46 -15.88 -15.72 -5.54
C THR A 46 -14.79 -15.13 -4.64
N GLY A 47 -14.84 -15.40 -3.33
CA GLY A 47 -13.81 -14.97 -2.39
C GLY A 47 -12.42 -15.53 -2.72
N ALA A 48 -12.32 -16.79 -3.15
CA ALA A 48 -11.05 -17.38 -3.57
C ALA A 48 -10.49 -16.71 -4.83
N ILE A 49 -11.33 -16.39 -5.81
CA ILE A 49 -10.93 -15.68 -7.04
C ILE A 49 -10.41 -14.28 -6.70
N LEU A 50 -11.11 -13.54 -5.84
CA LEU A 50 -10.70 -12.19 -5.43
C LEU A 50 -9.37 -12.21 -4.67
N ARG A 51 -9.18 -13.14 -3.72
CA ARG A 51 -7.91 -13.30 -3.01
C ARG A 51 -6.77 -13.67 -3.94
N ARG A 52 -7.02 -14.53 -4.94
CA ARG A 52 -6.01 -14.86 -5.94
C ARG A 52 -5.65 -13.66 -6.80
N ALA A 53 -6.65 -12.92 -7.30
CA ALA A 53 -6.42 -11.69 -8.04
C ALA A 53 -5.61 -10.66 -7.22
N PHE A 54 -5.90 -10.52 -5.92
CA PHE A 54 -5.13 -9.64 -5.02
C PHE A 54 -3.65 -10.03 -4.96
N VAL A 55 -3.35 -11.32 -4.79
CA VAL A 55 -1.97 -11.83 -4.70
C VAL A 55 -1.20 -11.68 -6.02
N ASP A 56 -1.88 -11.82 -7.16
CA ASP A 56 -1.22 -11.80 -8.46
C ASP A 56 -1.06 -10.40 -9.04
N ILE A 57 -2.00 -9.48 -8.72
CA ILE A 57 -2.11 -8.17 -9.39
C ILE A 57 -1.88 -7.00 -8.43
N HIS A 58 -1.85 -7.25 -7.13
CA HIS A 58 -1.38 -6.38 -6.05
C HIS A 58 -2.27 -5.17 -5.70
N VAL A 59 -3.14 -4.69 -6.62
CA VAL A 59 -4.10 -3.60 -6.38
C VAL A 59 -5.46 -4.00 -6.92
N LEU A 60 -6.46 -4.08 -6.04
CA LEU A 60 -7.85 -4.29 -6.42
C LEU A 60 -8.63 -2.99 -6.25
N VAL A 61 -9.36 -2.60 -7.28
CA VAL A 61 -10.27 -1.45 -7.27
C VAL A 61 -11.69 -1.98 -7.41
N MET A 62 -12.47 -1.93 -6.33
CA MET A 62 -13.89 -2.26 -6.31
C MET A 62 -14.67 -0.98 -6.47
N LEU A 63 -15.43 -0.86 -7.55
CA LEU A 63 -16.16 0.36 -7.89
C LEU A 63 -17.56 0.34 -7.28
N ASP A 64 -18.11 1.53 -7.07
CA ASP A 64 -19.53 1.77 -6.73
C ASP A 64 -20.01 1.00 -5.49
N GLN A 65 -19.23 1.06 -4.41
CA GLN A 65 -19.59 0.44 -3.14
C GLN A 65 -20.28 1.46 -2.21
N HIS A 66 -21.27 1.00 -1.44
CA HIS A 66 -22.08 1.85 -0.55
C HIS A 66 -22.05 1.34 0.89
N PHE A 67 -20.85 1.31 1.46
CA PHE A 67 -20.63 0.74 2.79
C PHE A 67 -21.08 1.64 3.94
N LYS A 68 -21.79 1.03 4.90
CA LYS A 68 -21.69 1.45 6.29
C LYS A 68 -20.35 0.97 6.88
N PRO A 69 -19.85 1.60 7.95
CA PRO A 69 -18.57 1.21 8.53
C PRO A 69 -18.42 -0.28 8.87
N ALA A 70 -19.48 -0.89 9.44
CA ALA A 70 -19.47 -2.31 9.77
C ALA A 70 -19.42 -3.23 8.54
N GLU A 71 -20.09 -2.84 7.46
CA GLU A 71 -20.08 -3.56 6.17
C GLU A 71 -18.72 -3.47 5.52
N PHE A 72 -18.09 -2.28 5.54
CA PHE A 72 -16.70 -2.09 5.07
C PHE A 72 -15.74 -3.02 5.82
N LYS A 73 -15.84 -3.08 7.15
CA LYS A 73 -15.02 -3.97 7.96
C LYS A 73 -15.19 -5.43 7.56
N ALA A 74 -16.44 -5.90 7.44
CA ALA A 74 -16.76 -7.28 7.06
C ALA A 74 -16.23 -7.62 5.65
N ALA A 75 -16.36 -6.71 4.68
CA ALA A 75 -15.83 -6.89 3.33
C ALA A 75 -14.28 -7.03 3.32
N VAL A 76 -13.59 -6.25 4.13
CA VAL A 76 -12.11 -6.32 4.23
C VAL A 76 -11.65 -7.63 4.85
N GLU A 77 -12.37 -8.18 5.82
CA GLU A 77 -12.07 -9.47 6.47
C GLU A 77 -12.05 -10.66 5.48
N LEU A 78 -12.66 -10.52 4.30
CA LEU A 78 -12.56 -11.49 3.21
C LEU A 78 -11.09 -11.74 2.78
N PHE A 79 -10.23 -10.74 2.91
CA PHE A 79 -8.83 -10.79 2.46
C PHE A 79 -7.84 -11.13 3.56
N GLY A 80 -8.26 -11.19 4.82
CA GLY A 80 -7.43 -11.59 5.95
C GLY A 80 -7.83 -10.97 7.27
N GLU A 81 -7.06 -11.29 8.31
CA GLU A 81 -7.29 -10.79 9.66
C GLU A 81 -6.93 -9.30 9.76
N LEU A 82 -7.78 -8.52 10.41
CA LEU A 82 -7.54 -7.09 10.61
C LEU A 82 -6.37 -6.85 11.58
N GLN A 83 -5.54 -5.89 11.23
CA GLN A 83 -4.51 -5.34 12.11
C GLN A 83 -5.06 -4.07 12.77
N PRO A 84 -5.31 -4.08 14.08
CA PRO A 84 -5.72 -2.88 14.79
C PRO A 84 -4.65 -1.79 14.69
N HIS A 85 -5.08 -0.54 14.57
CA HIS A 85 -4.20 0.60 14.70
C HIS A 85 -4.14 1.05 16.17
N ASP A 86 -2.94 1.30 16.68
CA ASP A 86 -2.74 1.61 18.11
C ASP A 86 -3.25 3.02 18.50
N LYS A 87 -3.40 3.91 17.54
CA LYS A 87 -3.81 5.29 17.74
C LYS A 87 -5.32 5.46 17.68
N LYS A 88 -5.97 5.46 18.82
CA LYS A 88 -7.43 5.59 18.94
C LYS A 88 -7.99 6.90 18.38
N GLU A 89 -7.20 7.97 18.36
CA GLU A 89 -7.56 9.28 17.82
C GLU A 89 -7.83 9.27 16.30
N HIS A 90 -7.35 8.25 15.59
CA HIS A 90 -7.61 8.06 14.16
C HIS A 90 -8.79 7.14 13.88
N HIS A 91 -9.46 6.61 14.91
CA HIS A 91 -10.66 5.81 14.72
C HIS A 91 -11.86 6.68 14.37
N ILE A 92 -12.70 6.19 13.47
CA ILE A 92 -13.96 6.88 13.17
C ILE A 92 -14.90 6.82 14.38
N PRO A 93 -15.65 7.91 14.67
CA PRO A 93 -16.56 7.93 15.80
C PRO A 93 -17.58 6.79 15.79
N GLY A 94 -17.70 6.08 16.92
CA GLY A 94 -18.63 4.96 17.08
C GLY A 94 -18.17 3.62 16.49
N TYR A 95 -17.02 3.56 15.80
CA TYR A 95 -16.52 2.33 15.18
C TYR A 95 -15.04 2.11 15.49
N PRO A 96 -14.69 1.71 16.71
CA PRO A 96 -13.31 1.45 17.10
C PRO A 96 -12.70 0.37 16.19
N GLY A 97 -11.47 0.61 15.74
CA GLY A 97 -10.74 -0.28 14.86
C GLY A 97 -10.95 -0.03 13.37
N ILE A 98 -11.77 0.95 12.98
CA ILE A 98 -11.79 1.51 11.64
C ILE A 98 -11.13 2.90 11.71
N ASP A 99 -10.04 3.07 11.01
CA ASP A 99 -9.33 4.35 10.93
C ASP A 99 -9.86 5.22 9.79
N TYR A 100 -9.40 6.46 9.78
CA TYR A 100 -9.53 7.33 8.62
C TYR A 100 -8.20 7.94 8.21
N VAL A 101 -8.14 8.35 6.95
CA VAL A 101 -7.08 9.23 6.41
C VAL A 101 -7.76 10.50 5.91
N SER A 102 -7.31 11.65 6.41
CA SER A 102 -7.91 12.95 6.07
C SER A 102 -6.84 14.03 5.93
N ASN A 103 -7.14 15.07 5.16
CA ASN A 103 -6.40 16.32 5.15
C ASN A 103 -6.89 17.32 6.22
N ASP A 104 -7.74 16.88 7.14
CA ASP A 104 -8.17 17.71 8.29
C ASP A 104 -7.03 17.89 9.33
N GLU A 105 -6.01 17.03 9.29
CA GLU A 105 -4.85 17.15 10.16
C GLU A 105 -4.06 18.43 9.86
N ILE A 106 -3.67 19.15 10.92
CA ILE A 106 -2.87 20.38 10.83
C ILE A 106 -1.50 20.14 11.48
N ALA A 107 -0.44 20.39 10.74
CA ALA A 107 0.92 20.42 11.27
C ALA A 107 1.56 21.78 10.93
N ASP A 108 2.13 22.43 11.93
CA ASP A 108 2.78 23.77 11.81
C ASP A 108 1.88 24.82 11.10
N GLY A 109 0.56 24.79 11.37
CA GLY A 109 -0.43 25.71 10.82
C GLY A 109 -0.83 25.42 9.36
N ARG A 110 -0.41 24.30 8.78
CA ARG A 110 -0.77 23.86 7.43
C ARG A 110 -1.49 22.53 7.46
N ARG A 111 -2.47 22.37 6.60
CA ARG A 111 -3.06 21.06 6.35
C ARG A 111 -2.02 20.13 5.76
N ILE A 112 -1.96 18.90 6.24
CA ILE A 112 -1.04 17.88 5.75
C ILE A 112 -1.81 16.81 4.99
N ILE A 113 -1.12 16.18 4.05
CA ILE A 113 -1.65 15.03 3.31
C ILE A 113 -0.87 13.80 3.81
N PRO A 114 -1.50 12.94 4.63
CA PRO A 114 -0.85 11.70 5.01
C PRO A 114 -0.49 10.87 3.77
N GLY A 115 0.80 10.51 3.65
CA GLY A 115 1.25 9.65 2.56
C GLY A 115 1.60 10.37 1.25
N GLU A 116 1.91 11.67 1.24
CA GLU A 116 2.31 12.45 0.05
C GLU A 116 3.64 12.04 -0.60
N THR A 117 4.37 11.12 -0.01
CA THR A 117 5.63 10.57 -0.53
C THR A 117 5.48 9.07 -0.73
N TYR A 118 6.05 8.51 -1.78
CA TYR A 118 6.07 7.06 -1.98
C TYR A 118 6.57 6.31 -0.76
N HIS A 119 5.79 5.36 -0.29
CA HIS A 119 6.09 4.56 0.90
C HIS A 119 5.38 3.20 0.87
N THR A 120 5.81 2.34 1.77
CA THR A 120 5.09 1.13 2.16
C THR A 120 4.65 1.31 3.61
N ASP A 121 3.42 0.91 3.94
CA ASP A 121 2.87 1.15 5.26
C ASP A 121 3.63 0.41 6.37
N HIS A 122 3.88 1.13 7.46
CA HIS A 122 4.42 0.61 8.73
C HIS A 122 5.65 -0.32 8.58
N SER A 123 6.50 -0.11 7.58
CA SER A 123 7.71 -0.92 7.37
C SER A 123 8.72 -0.86 8.54
N ASN A 124 8.54 0.05 9.48
CA ASN A 124 9.31 0.11 10.73
C ASN A 124 8.89 -0.95 11.77
N HIS A 125 7.79 -1.68 11.56
CA HIS A 125 7.35 -2.75 12.44
C HIS A 125 8.02 -4.08 12.07
N PRO A 126 8.26 -5.00 13.04
CA PRO A 126 8.81 -6.33 12.76
C PRO A 126 7.93 -7.18 11.83
N ARG A 127 6.62 -6.95 11.89
CA ARG A 127 5.61 -7.55 11.00
C ARG A 127 4.74 -6.43 10.42
N PRO A 128 5.16 -5.83 9.30
CA PRO A 128 4.37 -4.81 8.61
C PRO A 128 3.04 -5.38 8.12
N PRO A 129 1.98 -4.56 7.99
CA PRO A 129 0.71 -5.03 7.44
C PRO A 129 0.90 -5.59 6.03
N LYS A 130 0.27 -6.75 5.75
CA LYS A 130 0.31 -7.31 4.39
C LYS A 130 -0.44 -6.44 3.39
N ALA A 131 -1.51 -5.81 3.81
CA ALA A 131 -2.35 -4.98 2.97
C ALA A 131 -2.89 -3.78 3.72
N THR A 132 -3.16 -2.72 2.97
CA THR A 132 -3.94 -1.57 3.40
C THR A 132 -5.09 -1.38 2.43
N THR A 133 -6.19 -0.85 2.93
CA THR A 133 -7.36 -0.54 2.10
C THR A 133 -7.93 0.82 2.47
N LEU A 134 -8.44 1.51 1.45
CA LEU A 134 -9.14 2.79 1.58
C LEU A 134 -10.51 2.72 0.91
N PHE A 135 -11.50 3.32 1.56
CA PHE A 135 -12.84 3.52 1.02
C PHE A 135 -13.16 5.01 0.97
N ALA A 136 -13.60 5.50 -0.19
CA ALA A 136 -13.84 6.91 -0.45
C ALA A 136 -15.16 7.40 0.16
N VAL A 137 -15.08 8.30 1.15
CA VAL A 137 -16.24 8.89 1.85
C VAL A 137 -16.48 10.34 1.43
N ASN A 138 -15.44 11.19 1.55
CA ASN A 138 -15.47 12.56 1.03
C ASN A 138 -14.25 12.77 0.15
N LEU A 139 -14.46 13.38 -0.99
CA LEU A 139 -13.43 13.64 -1.97
C LEU A 139 -13.45 15.13 -2.37
N PRO A 140 -12.28 15.71 -2.70
CA PRO A 140 -12.23 17.02 -3.33
C PRO A 140 -12.87 16.95 -4.73
N SER A 141 -13.24 18.12 -5.26
CA SER A 141 -13.88 18.24 -6.59
C SER A 141 -12.98 17.76 -7.73
N SER A 142 -11.65 17.79 -7.52
CA SER A 142 -10.66 17.29 -8.47
C SER A 142 -9.35 16.95 -7.76
N GLY A 143 -8.54 16.06 -8.33
CA GLY A 143 -7.25 15.65 -7.77
C GLY A 143 -7.38 14.73 -6.54
N GLY A 144 -6.35 14.70 -5.69
CA GLY A 144 -6.30 13.83 -4.52
C GLY A 144 -6.12 12.36 -4.85
N ASP A 145 -5.62 12.07 -6.04
CA ASP A 145 -5.37 10.71 -6.55
C ASP A 145 -4.38 9.95 -5.66
N THR A 146 -4.38 8.63 -5.77
CA THR A 146 -3.36 7.76 -5.16
C THR A 146 -2.59 7.04 -6.26
N GLN A 147 -1.26 7.11 -6.21
CA GLN A 147 -0.37 6.39 -7.12
C GLN A 147 0.16 5.13 -6.45
N TYR A 148 0.27 4.07 -7.23
CA TYR A 148 0.78 2.76 -6.84
C TYR A 148 1.87 2.35 -7.82
N VAL A 149 2.96 1.75 -7.35
CA VAL A 149 4.04 1.21 -8.20
C VAL A 149 4.29 -0.26 -7.88
N ASN A 150 4.38 -1.08 -8.93
CA ASN A 150 4.63 -2.51 -8.82
C ASN A 150 6.09 -2.81 -8.54
N MET A 151 6.37 -3.27 -7.33
CA MET A 151 7.72 -3.53 -6.86
C MET A 151 8.28 -4.90 -7.31
N HIS A 152 7.42 -5.81 -7.78
CA HIS A 152 7.84 -7.05 -8.44
C HIS A 152 8.45 -6.74 -9.81
N ASP A 153 7.70 -6.04 -10.66
CA ASP A 153 8.16 -5.71 -12.02
C ASP A 153 9.36 -4.76 -11.97
N ALA A 154 9.35 -3.82 -11.00
CA ALA A 154 10.52 -2.98 -10.74
C ALA A 154 11.76 -3.81 -10.37
N PHE A 155 11.62 -4.89 -9.58
CA PHE A 155 12.72 -5.81 -9.31
C PHE A 155 13.10 -6.62 -10.55
N ASP A 156 12.12 -7.17 -11.27
CA ASP A 156 12.35 -8.05 -12.42
C ASP A 156 13.10 -7.32 -13.55
N ASP A 157 12.88 -6.02 -13.71
CA ASP A 157 13.54 -5.18 -14.72
C ASP A 157 14.92 -4.64 -14.30
N LEU A 158 15.38 -4.89 -13.06
CA LEU A 158 16.71 -4.47 -12.65
C LEU A 158 17.82 -5.19 -13.45
N PRO A 159 18.91 -4.50 -13.81
CA PRO A 159 20.09 -5.14 -14.36
C PRO A 159 20.65 -6.25 -13.45
N ALA A 160 21.18 -7.31 -14.04
CA ALA A 160 21.68 -8.48 -13.31
C ALA A 160 22.75 -8.11 -12.25
N ASN A 161 23.64 -7.18 -12.55
CA ASN A 161 24.66 -6.69 -11.63
C ASN A 161 24.03 -5.94 -10.43
N THR A 162 22.93 -5.18 -10.65
CA THR A 162 22.20 -4.51 -9.58
C THR A 162 21.49 -5.54 -8.70
N LYS A 163 20.81 -6.53 -9.29
CA LYS A 163 20.19 -7.64 -8.54
C LYS A 163 21.21 -8.37 -7.67
N GLN A 164 22.41 -8.66 -8.23
CA GLN A 164 23.49 -9.29 -7.48
C GLN A 164 23.98 -8.41 -6.33
N ARG A 165 24.17 -7.10 -6.57
CA ARG A 165 24.61 -6.14 -5.56
C ARG A 165 23.67 -6.04 -4.37
N ILE A 166 22.37 -6.05 -4.62
CA ILE A 166 21.35 -5.86 -3.56
C ILE A 166 20.89 -7.19 -2.91
N ASN A 167 21.33 -8.33 -3.44
CA ASN A 167 20.94 -9.63 -2.92
C ASN A 167 21.44 -9.81 -1.48
N GLY A 168 20.54 -10.15 -0.56
CA GLY A 168 20.86 -10.36 0.86
C GLY A 168 21.08 -9.08 1.67
N LEU A 169 21.07 -7.89 1.06
CA LEU A 169 21.14 -6.64 1.82
C LEU A 169 19.89 -6.47 2.69
N LYS A 170 20.09 -5.91 3.89
CA LYS A 170 19.02 -5.58 4.83
C LYS A 170 19.01 -4.08 5.12
N ALA A 171 17.83 -3.49 5.12
CA ALA A 171 17.63 -2.08 5.45
C ALA A 171 17.08 -1.93 6.86
N VAL A 172 17.50 -0.88 7.55
CA VAL A 172 17.01 -0.49 8.87
C VAL A 172 15.89 0.53 8.68
N HIS A 173 14.69 0.21 9.13
CA HIS A 173 13.52 1.06 9.08
C HIS A 173 13.17 1.58 10.46
N VAL A 174 13.04 2.89 10.60
CA VAL A 174 12.73 3.57 11.87
C VAL A 174 11.48 4.44 11.73
N TYR A 175 10.80 4.70 12.83
CA TYR A 175 9.61 5.57 12.80
C TYR A 175 9.94 6.99 12.30
N LEU A 176 11.10 7.52 12.69
CA LEU A 176 11.60 8.86 12.32
C LEU A 176 12.99 8.73 11.68
N SER A 177 13.05 8.49 10.39
CA SER A 177 14.32 8.48 9.68
C SER A 177 14.87 9.89 9.51
N LYS A 178 16.18 10.06 9.77
CA LYS A 178 16.89 11.33 9.51
C LYS A 178 16.94 11.70 8.02
N TYR A 179 16.70 10.74 7.14
CA TYR A 179 16.68 10.92 5.69
C TYR A 179 15.28 10.99 5.10
N SER A 180 14.25 11.01 5.96
CA SER A 180 12.87 11.11 5.49
C SER A 180 12.66 12.38 4.66
N PRO A 181 12.14 12.27 3.42
CA PRO A 181 11.73 13.43 2.64
C PRO A 181 10.50 14.12 3.24
N ARG A 182 9.76 13.43 4.10
CA ARG A 182 8.61 13.99 4.83
C ARG A 182 9.10 14.84 5.99
N PRO A 183 8.56 16.06 6.19
CA PRO A 183 8.82 16.83 7.38
C PRO A 183 8.51 15.99 8.63
N LEU A 184 9.51 15.80 9.48
CA LEU A 184 9.29 15.15 10.77
C LEU A 184 8.57 16.16 11.65
N GLY A 185 7.29 15.95 11.92
CA GLY A 185 6.55 16.73 12.90
C GLY A 185 7.30 16.72 14.24
N ARG A 186 7.20 17.80 15.00
CA ARG A 186 7.76 17.85 16.36
C ARG A 186 7.04 16.84 17.22
N ILE A 187 7.73 15.77 17.58
CA ILE A 187 7.24 14.83 18.59
C ILE A 187 7.87 15.18 19.93
N SER A 188 7.11 15.01 21.01
CA SER A 188 7.59 15.22 22.36
C SER A 188 8.74 14.27 22.70
N GLU A 189 9.58 14.63 23.66
CA GLU A 189 10.64 13.76 24.18
C GLU A 189 10.08 12.45 24.74
N GLU A 190 8.89 12.48 25.32
CA GLU A 190 8.18 11.30 25.79
C GLU A 190 7.80 10.38 24.62
N SER A 191 7.22 10.94 23.55
CA SER A 191 6.90 10.17 22.34
C SER A 191 8.16 9.60 21.68
N ARG A 192 9.30 10.31 21.73
CA ARG A 192 10.59 9.77 21.21
C ARG A 192 11.06 8.56 21.99
N ARG A 193 10.91 8.57 23.32
CA ARG A 193 11.30 7.43 24.18
C ARG A 193 10.44 6.18 23.95
N ASN A 194 9.21 6.39 23.53
CA ASN A 194 8.23 5.32 23.30
C ASN A 194 8.17 4.86 21.84
N LEU A 195 9.12 5.29 20.98
CA LEU A 195 9.19 4.81 19.61
C LEU A 195 9.47 3.30 19.57
N PRO A 196 8.83 2.56 18.64
CA PRO A 196 9.12 1.16 18.47
C PRO A 196 10.59 0.95 18.04
N PRO A 197 11.19 -0.20 18.40
CA PRO A 197 12.52 -0.54 17.93
C PRO A 197 12.56 -0.59 16.40
N PRO A 198 13.74 -0.37 15.78
CA PRO A 198 13.90 -0.44 14.35
C PRO A 198 13.47 -1.81 13.78
N GLY A 199 12.72 -1.80 12.67
CA GLY A 199 12.54 -2.98 11.83
C GLY A 199 13.77 -3.18 10.94
N ILE A 200 14.29 -4.42 10.88
CA ILE A 200 15.38 -4.78 9.96
C ILE A 200 14.81 -5.76 8.95
N HIS A 201 14.74 -5.33 7.69
CA HIS A 201 14.07 -6.09 6.62
C HIS A 201 14.99 -6.28 5.42
N PRO A 202 14.81 -7.36 4.63
CA PRO A 202 15.52 -7.50 3.36
C PRO A 202 15.17 -6.35 2.41
N LEU A 203 16.16 -5.87 1.66
CA LEU A 203 15.95 -4.87 0.60
C LEU A 203 15.17 -5.46 -0.58
N VAL A 204 15.30 -6.77 -0.77
CA VAL A 204 14.52 -7.59 -1.70
C VAL A 204 13.82 -8.67 -0.90
N ARG A 205 12.51 -8.58 -0.79
CA ARG A 205 11.70 -9.59 -0.09
C ARG A 205 11.13 -10.62 -1.06
N THR A 206 10.87 -11.83 -0.56
CA THR A 206 10.09 -12.84 -1.28
C THR A 206 8.63 -12.73 -0.82
N HIS A 207 7.71 -12.65 -1.77
CA HIS A 207 6.28 -12.61 -1.45
C HIS A 207 5.81 -14.02 -1.03
N PRO A 208 5.20 -14.17 0.17
CA PRO A 208 4.95 -15.50 0.75
C PRO A 208 3.89 -16.33 0.02
N GLU A 209 2.99 -15.69 -0.73
CA GLU A 209 1.86 -16.37 -1.38
C GLU A 209 2.09 -16.66 -2.88
N ASN A 210 2.93 -15.88 -3.58
CA ASN A 210 3.24 -16.11 -5.00
C ASN A 210 4.72 -16.43 -5.29
N GLY A 211 5.60 -16.32 -4.29
CA GLY A 211 7.03 -16.64 -4.41
C GLY A 211 7.86 -15.62 -5.20
N ARG A 212 7.26 -14.58 -5.77
CA ARG A 212 7.99 -13.55 -6.53
C ARG A 212 8.82 -12.66 -5.60
N LYS A 213 9.95 -12.18 -6.11
CA LYS A 213 10.76 -11.19 -5.43
C LYS A 213 10.23 -9.78 -5.71
N ALA A 214 10.28 -8.92 -4.70
CA ALA A 214 9.90 -7.52 -4.80
C ALA A 214 10.96 -6.62 -4.13
N LEU A 215 11.19 -5.44 -4.66
CA LEU A 215 11.93 -4.40 -3.93
C LEU A 215 11.09 -3.98 -2.70
N PHE A 216 11.72 -3.94 -1.53
CA PHE A 216 11.05 -3.51 -0.29
C PHE A 216 11.64 -2.19 0.18
N LEU A 217 11.12 -1.10 -0.38
CA LEU A 217 11.61 0.27 -0.17
C LEU A 217 10.60 1.11 0.62
N ASN A 218 11.13 2.01 1.44
CA ASN A 218 10.35 3.05 2.09
C ASN A 218 11.26 4.24 2.44
N PRO A 219 11.41 5.23 1.57
CA PRO A 219 12.30 6.37 1.80
C PRO A 219 11.91 7.19 3.03
N VAL A 220 10.65 7.12 3.48
CA VAL A 220 10.17 7.81 4.69
C VAL A 220 10.71 7.15 5.96
N ARG A 221 10.98 5.85 5.93
CA ARG A 221 11.35 5.04 7.11
C ARG A 221 12.77 4.50 7.07
N MET A 222 13.36 4.34 5.89
CA MET A 222 14.71 3.78 5.75
C MET A 222 15.75 4.73 6.33
N GLN A 223 16.56 4.21 7.26
CA GLN A 223 17.59 4.94 7.98
C GLN A 223 18.98 4.62 7.45
N SER A 224 19.22 3.35 7.11
CA SER A 224 20.52 2.83 6.65
C SER A 224 20.36 1.46 6.00
N ILE A 225 21.44 0.97 5.41
CA ILE A 225 21.60 -0.43 4.99
C ILE A 225 22.66 -1.06 5.90
N VAL A 226 22.36 -2.23 6.46
CA VAL A 226 23.25 -2.92 7.40
C VAL A 226 24.63 -3.17 6.76
N GLY A 227 25.69 -2.74 7.45
CA GLY A 227 27.07 -2.90 6.96
C GLY A 227 27.52 -1.93 5.87
N MET A 228 26.69 -0.96 5.47
CA MET A 228 27.00 0.02 4.45
C MET A 228 27.17 1.42 5.04
N GLN A 229 28.10 2.21 4.48
CA GLN A 229 28.26 3.61 4.89
C GLN A 229 27.02 4.44 4.47
N ASP A 230 26.62 5.39 5.30
CA ASP A 230 25.39 6.19 5.10
C ASP A 230 25.29 6.83 3.71
N LYS A 231 26.39 7.40 3.22
CA LYS A 231 26.44 8.06 1.91
C LYS A 231 26.19 7.06 0.77
N GLU A 232 26.77 5.87 0.86
CA GLU A 232 26.59 4.80 -0.12
C GLU A 232 25.16 4.22 -0.04
N ALA A 233 24.67 3.97 1.18
CA ALA A 233 23.32 3.48 1.40
C ALA A 233 22.27 4.43 0.81
N LEU A 234 22.40 5.73 1.08
CA LEU A 234 21.49 6.74 0.55
C LEU A 234 21.54 6.83 -0.98
N ALA A 235 22.73 6.76 -1.57
CA ALA A 235 22.88 6.74 -3.02
C ALA A 235 22.18 5.52 -3.64
N LEU A 236 22.39 4.33 -3.08
CA LEU A 236 21.75 3.10 -3.55
C LEU A 236 20.22 3.16 -3.40
N ILE A 237 19.71 3.63 -2.26
CA ILE A 237 18.27 3.79 -2.04
C ILE A 237 17.67 4.75 -3.08
N ASN A 238 18.30 5.89 -3.32
CA ASN A 238 17.83 6.88 -4.30
C ASN A 238 17.85 6.32 -5.73
N ASP A 239 18.85 5.53 -6.10
CA ASP A 239 18.91 4.88 -7.42
C ASP A 239 17.79 3.86 -7.60
N LEU A 240 17.55 3.03 -6.58
CA LEU A 240 16.46 2.05 -6.59
C LEU A 240 15.09 2.74 -6.61
N MET A 241 14.92 3.82 -5.85
CA MET A 241 13.69 4.62 -5.86
C MET A 241 13.42 5.21 -7.24
N ARG A 242 14.43 5.83 -7.88
CA ARG A 242 14.30 6.39 -9.23
C ARG A 242 13.93 5.33 -10.26
N HIS A 243 14.47 4.12 -10.10
CA HIS A 243 14.11 2.99 -10.95
C HIS A 243 12.67 2.52 -10.70
N ALA A 244 12.29 2.30 -9.44
CA ALA A 244 10.99 1.73 -9.07
C ALA A 244 9.81 2.68 -9.31
N THR A 245 10.04 4.00 -9.32
CA THR A 245 8.98 5.01 -9.55
C THR A 245 8.86 5.45 -11.01
N GLN A 246 9.40 4.68 -11.96
CA GLN A 246 9.18 4.93 -13.39
C GLN A 246 7.70 4.73 -13.75
N LYS A 247 7.23 5.57 -14.66
CA LYS A 247 5.83 5.59 -15.10
C LYS A 247 5.29 4.23 -15.59
N LYS A 248 6.15 3.40 -16.16
CA LYS A 248 5.77 2.07 -16.67
C LYS A 248 5.29 1.10 -15.58
N TYR A 249 5.67 1.30 -14.31
CA TYR A 249 5.23 0.47 -13.20
C TYR A 249 4.05 1.07 -12.43
N GLU A 250 3.61 2.27 -12.83
CA GLU A 250 2.64 3.06 -12.10
C GLU A 250 1.21 2.73 -12.52
N TYR A 251 0.35 2.64 -11.51
CA TYR A 251 -1.08 2.84 -11.64
C TYR A 251 -1.46 4.06 -10.81
N ARG A 252 -2.23 5.01 -11.39
CA ARG A 252 -2.75 6.19 -10.71
C ARG A 252 -4.27 6.10 -10.60
N HIS A 253 -4.77 5.89 -9.39
CA HIS A 253 -6.18 5.81 -9.09
C HIS A 253 -6.77 7.21 -8.89
N LYS A 254 -7.71 7.56 -9.76
CA LYS A 254 -8.56 8.75 -9.66
C LYS A 254 -9.81 8.37 -8.90
N TRP A 255 -9.90 8.85 -7.67
CA TRP A 255 -10.96 8.49 -6.76
C TRP A 255 -12.34 8.97 -7.23
N ARG A 256 -13.35 8.14 -7.03
CA ARG A 256 -14.78 8.46 -7.12
C ARG A 256 -15.45 8.06 -5.81
N HIS A 257 -16.58 8.69 -5.50
CA HIS A 257 -17.40 8.25 -4.37
C HIS A 257 -17.81 6.78 -4.55
N GLY A 258 -17.68 6.00 -3.49
CA GLY A 258 -17.95 4.57 -3.54
C GLY A 258 -16.79 3.70 -4.03
N ASP A 259 -15.65 4.27 -4.43
CA ASP A 259 -14.47 3.48 -4.74
C ASP A 259 -13.87 2.90 -3.45
N TRP A 260 -13.61 1.60 -3.50
CA TRP A 260 -12.88 0.86 -2.50
C TRP A 260 -11.62 0.27 -3.13
N VAL A 261 -10.45 0.64 -2.62
CA VAL A 261 -9.15 0.16 -3.12
C VAL A 261 -8.43 -0.61 -2.04
N LEU A 262 -7.93 -1.80 -2.38
CA LEU A 262 -7.10 -2.67 -1.56
C LEU A 262 -5.76 -2.88 -2.27
N TRP A 263 -4.63 -2.68 -1.56
CA TRP A 263 -3.30 -2.94 -2.12
C TRP A 263 -2.41 -3.77 -1.21
N ASP A 264 -1.49 -4.50 -1.85
CA ASP A 264 -0.54 -5.39 -1.17
C ASP A 264 0.75 -4.65 -0.82
N ASN A 265 0.95 -4.32 0.45
CA ASN A 265 2.15 -3.66 0.95
C ASN A 265 3.43 -4.50 0.78
N ARG A 266 3.29 -5.77 0.45
CA ARG A 266 4.42 -6.68 0.24
C ARG A 266 5.05 -6.51 -1.14
N SER A 267 4.31 -5.92 -2.06
CA SER A 267 4.69 -5.78 -3.48
C SER A 267 4.37 -4.43 -4.10
N VAL A 268 3.86 -3.46 -3.32
CA VAL A 268 3.47 -2.13 -3.80
C VAL A 268 4.03 -1.05 -2.88
N MET A 269 4.59 0.02 -3.47
CA MET A 269 4.66 1.34 -2.81
C MET A 269 3.55 2.22 -3.35
N HIS A 270 3.12 3.18 -2.52
CA HIS A 270 2.07 4.11 -2.90
C HIS A 270 2.33 5.52 -2.36
N GLN A 271 1.66 6.50 -2.97
CA GLN A 271 1.63 7.89 -2.48
C GLN A 271 0.30 8.56 -2.76
N ALA A 272 -0.11 9.47 -1.89
CA ALA A 272 -1.22 10.40 -2.13
C ALA A 272 -0.70 11.64 -2.86
N ASN A 273 -1.50 12.19 -3.78
CA ASN A 273 -1.11 13.38 -4.53
C ASN A 273 -1.70 14.65 -3.89
N PRO A 274 -0.87 15.68 -3.61
CA PRO A 274 -1.30 16.96 -3.08
C PRO A 274 -1.75 17.92 -4.18
N ASP A 275 -2.50 17.46 -5.17
CA ASP A 275 -2.87 18.18 -6.39
C ASP A 275 -4.34 18.63 -6.41
N TYR A 276 -4.87 18.98 -5.23
CA TYR A 276 -6.24 19.44 -5.05
C TYR A 276 -6.33 20.64 -4.11
N ASP A 277 -7.47 21.33 -4.09
CA ASP A 277 -7.69 22.42 -3.14
C ASP A 277 -7.71 21.90 -1.69
N MET A 278 -6.73 22.30 -0.90
CA MET A 278 -6.60 21.88 0.49
C MET A 278 -7.73 22.37 1.40
N ASN A 279 -8.57 23.32 0.93
CA ASN A 279 -9.79 23.71 1.65
C ASN A 279 -10.91 22.71 1.46
N GLU A 280 -10.86 21.89 0.41
CA GLU A 280 -11.79 20.80 0.21
C GLU A 280 -11.39 19.58 1.05
N ARG A 281 -12.39 18.92 1.63
CA ARG A 281 -12.15 17.78 2.49
C ARG A 281 -11.86 16.53 1.66
N ARG A 282 -10.73 15.85 1.97
CA ARG A 282 -10.43 14.49 1.51
C ARG A 282 -10.46 13.57 2.72
N TYR A 283 -11.45 12.66 2.77
CA TYR A 283 -11.69 11.77 3.91
C TYR A 283 -12.02 10.36 3.43
N LEU A 284 -11.20 9.40 3.81
CA LEU A 284 -11.34 8.00 3.43
C LEU A 284 -11.26 7.13 4.68
N TYR A 285 -12.10 6.11 4.78
CA TYR A 285 -11.93 5.06 5.78
C TYR A 285 -10.73 4.21 5.44
N ARG A 286 -10.02 3.75 6.46
CA ARG A 286 -8.83 2.91 6.33
C ARG A 286 -8.89 1.70 7.22
N LEU A 287 -8.50 0.54 6.67
CA LEU A 287 -8.21 -0.67 7.42
C LEU A 287 -6.89 -1.27 6.94
N MET A 288 -6.27 -2.05 7.80
CA MET A 288 -5.04 -2.79 7.49
C MET A 288 -5.24 -4.27 7.84
N LEU A 289 -4.54 -5.13 7.10
CA LEU A 289 -4.53 -6.57 7.35
C LEU A 289 -3.20 -7.00 7.96
N LYS A 290 -3.25 -7.89 8.94
CA LYS A 290 -2.06 -8.46 9.57
C LYS A 290 -1.12 -9.06 8.53
N GLY A 291 0.15 -8.76 8.70
CA GLY A 291 1.22 -9.27 7.86
C GLY A 291 2.20 -10.16 8.63
N GLU A 292 3.18 -10.63 7.91
CA GLU A 292 4.26 -11.49 8.38
C GLU A 292 5.60 -10.76 8.40
N THR A 293 6.60 -11.36 9.03
CA THR A 293 7.98 -10.86 8.95
C THR A 293 8.50 -10.99 7.52
N PRO A 294 9.00 -9.91 6.89
CA PRO A 294 9.58 -9.96 5.55
C PRO A 294 10.82 -10.87 5.48
N VAL A 295 10.88 -11.74 4.46
CA VAL A 295 11.99 -12.67 4.21
C VAL A 295 12.53 -12.54 2.78
#